data_fce98eac6ec241919160b36e081461e5
#
_entry.id   fce98eac6ec241919160b36e081461e5
#
_cell.length_a   1.000
_cell.length_b   1.000
_cell.length_c   1.000
_cell.angle_alpha   90.00
_cell.angle_beta   90.00
_cell.angle_gamma   90.00
#
_symmetry.space_group_name_H-M   'P 1'
#
loop_
_entity.id
_entity.type
_entity.pdbx_description
1 polymer ?
#
loop_
_entity_poly.entity_id
_entity_poly.type
_entity_poly.pdbx_seq_one_letter_code
_entity_poly.pdbx_strand_id
1 'polypeptide(L)'
;MGNSISLKAYAKINLGLDVIRKREDGYHDLKMIMQNVDIYDKITLELLEKDEIKLDLKLVFENEESLSEGLLDRDNIAYKAAKLLKDEYSIKKGVYIKIEKNIPIAGGMAGGSTDAAAVIKGLNKLFDLKLDDNTLMRLGLSLGADVPYCILGKTALAEGIGEKLSILEPLPSLNLLVVKPDINVSTKLVYQSLKLDELKKEDRPNIEEIISAIHKKDIKSICANVRNVMETYTIKEYPIIEKIKEAMIKEKALLSLMSGSGPSVFGIFETENDVQICYKKFKKGIYKDLAKHIYITKTK
;
A
#
# COMPACT_ATOMS: atom_id res chain seq x y z
N MET A 1 -6.89 -20.65 24.34
CA MET A 1 -6.60 -19.61 23.34
C MET A 1 -7.68 -18.56 23.42
N GLY A 2 -7.36 -17.28 23.27
CA GLY A 2 -8.37 -16.21 23.29
C GLY A 2 -9.31 -16.30 22.09
N ASN A 3 -10.58 -15.90 22.27
CA ASN A 3 -11.56 -15.90 21.20
C ASN A 3 -11.43 -14.70 20.24
N SER A 4 -10.47 -13.81 20.47
CA SER A 4 -10.26 -12.62 19.65
C SER A 4 -8.78 -12.25 19.51
N ILE A 5 -8.45 -11.53 18.43
CA ILE A 5 -7.14 -10.96 18.17
C ILE A 5 -7.27 -9.63 17.45
N SER A 6 -6.39 -8.68 17.76
CA SER A 6 -6.28 -7.41 17.02
C SER A 6 -4.91 -7.31 16.35
N LEU A 7 -4.88 -6.86 15.11
CA LEU A 7 -3.67 -6.67 14.29
C LEU A 7 -3.66 -5.29 13.65
N LYS A 8 -2.46 -4.77 13.39
CA LYS A 8 -2.23 -3.60 12.54
C LYS A 8 -1.96 -4.06 11.12
N ALA A 9 -2.74 -3.57 10.18
CA ALA A 9 -2.62 -3.79 8.74
C ALA A 9 -1.93 -2.56 8.13
N TYR A 10 -0.60 -2.65 7.92
CA TYR A 10 0.21 -1.49 7.51
C TYR A 10 0.10 -1.19 6.03
N ALA A 11 -0.01 0.08 5.68
CA ALA A 11 0.10 0.56 4.31
C ALA A 11 1.50 0.32 3.73
N LYS A 12 1.59 0.30 2.40
CA LYS A 12 2.87 0.27 1.68
C LYS A 12 3.03 1.46 0.76
N ILE A 13 4.28 1.76 0.45
CA ILE A 13 4.68 2.62 -0.67
C ILE A 13 5.61 1.85 -1.60
N ASN A 14 5.80 2.36 -2.82
CA ASN A 14 6.77 1.82 -3.77
C ASN A 14 7.97 2.78 -3.85
N LEU A 15 9.14 2.30 -3.41
CA LEU A 15 10.42 2.97 -3.59
C LEU A 15 11.03 2.54 -4.93
N GLY A 16 10.48 3.05 -6.01
CA GLY A 16 10.78 2.61 -7.36
C GLY A 16 9.77 1.59 -7.87
N LEU A 17 9.16 1.90 -9.01
CA LEU A 17 8.23 1.03 -9.70
C LEU A 17 8.50 1.10 -11.20
N ASP A 18 8.90 -0.03 -11.77
CA ASP A 18 9.04 -0.23 -13.20
C ASP A 18 8.01 -1.23 -13.72
N VAL A 19 7.51 -0.97 -14.93
CA VAL A 19 6.68 -1.89 -15.70
C VAL A 19 7.52 -2.35 -16.88
N ILE A 20 7.95 -3.61 -16.85
CA ILE A 20 8.93 -4.16 -17.77
C ILE A 20 8.30 -4.48 -19.13
N ARG A 21 7.17 -5.19 -19.10
CA ARG A 21 6.44 -5.58 -20.31
C ARG A 21 5.00 -5.97 -19.99
N LYS A 22 4.16 -5.95 -21.01
CA LYS A 22 2.82 -6.57 -20.97
C LYS A 22 2.94 -8.07 -21.28
N ARG A 23 2.23 -8.89 -20.52
CA ARG A 23 2.19 -10.35 -20.66
C ARG A 23 1.01 -10.78 -21.54
N GLU A 24 1.06 -11.98 -22.06
CA GLU A 24 -0.02 -12.57 -22.86
C GLU A 24 -1.32 -12.79 -22.04
N ASP A 25 -1.20 -13.01 -20.73
CA ASP A 25 -2.32 -13.18 -19.81
C ASP A 25 -3.01 -11.85 -19.43
N GLY A 26 -2.54 -10.73 -20.01
CA GLY A 26 -3.08 -9.38 -19.80
C GLY A 26 -2.52 -8.66 -18.58
N TYR A 27 -1.74 -9.32 -17.73
CA TYR A 27 -0.96 -8.68 -16.66
C TYR A 27 0.30 -8.02 -17.21
N HIS A 28 1.08 -7.40 -16.30
CA HIS A 28 2.37 -6.79 -16.61
C HIS A 28 3.46 -7.38 -15.72
N ASP A 29 4.63 -7.64 -16.29
CA ASP A 29 5.82 -7.93 -15.50
C ASP A 29 6.34 -6.63 -14.89
N LEU A 30 6.50 -6.64 -13.58
CA LEU A 30 6.91 -5.52 -12.76
C LEU A 30 8.28 -5.76 -12.15
N LYS A 31 8.98 -4.67 -11.82
CA LYS A 31 10.15 -4.69 -10.95
C LYS A 31 10.07 -3.47 -10.03
N MET A 32 9.88 -3.70 -8.73
CA MET A 32 9.63 -2.62 -7.79
C MET A 32 10.17 -2.92 -6.40
N ILE A 33 10.49 -1.88 -5.65
CA ILE A 33 10.85 -1.99 -4.24
C ILE A 33 9.67 -1.53 -3.41
N MET A 34 9.22 -2.41 -2.52
CA MET A 34 8.07 -2.19 -1.65
C MET A 34 8.53 -1.97 -0.21
N GLN A 35 7.89 -1.02 0.46
CA GLN A 35 8.20 -0.63 1.83
C GLN A 35 6.92 -0.33 2.62
N ASN A 36 6.79 -0.93 3.80
CA ASN A 36 5.72 -0.57 4.73
C ASN A 36 5.99 0.78 5.39
N VAL A 37 4.90 1.50 5.66
CA VAL A 37 4.92 2.77 6.41
C VAL A 37 4.01 2.66 7.63
N ASP A 38 4.23 3.48 8.67
CA ASP A 38 3.46 3.46 9.93
C ASP A 38 2.12 4.21 9.79
N ILE A 39 1.39 3.92 8.70
CA ILE A 39 -0.03 4.19 8.51
C ILE A 39 -0.71 2.83 8.46
N TYR A 40 -1.74 2.59 9.26
CA TYR A 40 -2.34 1.25 9.35
C TYR A 40 -3.84 1.30 9.62
N ASP A 41 -4.52 0.27 9.14
CA ASP A 41 -5.87 -0.07 9.56
C ASP A 41 -5.78 -1.02 10.77
N LYS A 42 -6.76 -0.97 11.66
CA LYS A 42 -6.85 -1.91 12.78
C LYS A 42 -7.88 -2.97 12.48
N ILE A 43 -7.43 -4.21 12.45
CA ILE A 43 -8.28 -5.38 12.20
C ILE A 43 -8.47 -6.11 13.51
N THR A 44 -9.73 -6.27 13.94
CA THR A 44 -10.09 -7.11 15.07
C THR A 44 -10.90 -8.29 14.56
N LEU A 45 -10.50 -9.49 14.95
CA LEU A 45 -11.14 -10.75 14.59
C LEU A 45 -11.66 -11.41 15.85
N GLU A 46 -12.91 -11.87 15.84
CA GLU A 46 -13.54 -12.60 16.93
C GLU A 46 -14.18 -13.89 16.40
N LEU A 47 -14.04 -14.99 17.13
CA LEU A 47 -14.66 -16.25 16.78
C LEU A 47 -16.15 -16.23 17.14
N LEU A 48 -16.99 -16.71 16.24
CA LEU A 48 -18.42 -16.88 16.44
C LEU A 48 -18.76 -18.38 16.50
N GLU A 49 -19.76 -18.72 17.33
CA GLU A 49 -20.25 -20.12 17.41
C GLU A 49 -21.00 -20.55 16.15
N LYS A 50 -21.77 -19.62 15.51
CA LYS A 50 -22.46 -19.88 14.25
C LYS A 50 -21.48 -19.83 13.09
N ASP A 51 -21.63 -20.74 12.13
CA ASP A 51 -20.84 -20.79 10.89
C ASP A 51 -21.25 -19.65 9.94
N GLU A 52 -20.83 -18.44 10.28
CA GLU A 52 -21.07 -17.22 9.49
C GLU A 52 -19.84 -16.30 9.47
N ILE A 53 -19.74 -15.44 8.48
CA ILE A 53 -18.74 -14.36 8.43
C ILE A 53 -19.50 -13.04 8.52
N LYS A 54 -19.19 -12.24 9.54
CA LYS A 54 -19.69 -10.88 9.70
C LYS A 54 -18.54 -9.90 9.49
N LEU A 55 -18.82 -8.83 8.74
CA LEU A 55 -17.89 -7.75 8.51
C LEU A 55 -18.51 -6.44 8.98
N ASP A 56 -17.77 -5.70 9.78
CA ASP A 56 -18.06 -4.32 10.16
C ASP A 56 -16.86 -3.44 9.82
N LEU A 57 -17.12 -2.27 9.20
CA LEU A 57 -16.11 -1.35 8.77
C LEU A 57 -16.46 0.06 9.25
N LYS A 58 -15.51 0.68 9.96
CA LYS A 58 -15.61 2.06 10.39
C LYS A 58 -14.49 2.87 9.74
N LEU A 59 -14.87 3.93 9.02
CA LEU A 59 -13.90 4.92 8.53
C LEU A 59 -13.46 5.80 9.70
N VAL A 60 -12.13 6.01 9.82
CA VAL A 60 -11.55 6.91 10.83
C VAL A 60 -11.53 8.36 10.33
N PHE A 61 -11.80 8.56 9.04
CA PHE A 61 -11.83 9.88 8.40
C PHE A 61 -13.10 10.64 8.74
N GLU A 62 -12.99 11.93 9.01
CA GLU A 62 -14.14 12.82 9.13
C GLU A 62 -14.85 12.92 7.77
N ASN A 63 -16.19 12.76 7.74
CA ASN A 63 -17.10 12.96 6.60
C ASN A 63 -17.12 11.88 5.48
N GLU A 64 -16.73 10.64 5.74
CA GLU A 64 -16.81 9.56 4.73
C GLU A 64 -17.83 8.44 5.06
N GLU A 65 -18.89 8.72 5.83
CA GLU A 65 -19.93 7.72 6.20
C GLU A 65 -20.58 7.06 4.97
N SER A 66 -20.73 7.79 3.87
CA SER A 66 -21.38 7.29 2.65
C SER A 66 -20.56 6.24 1.87
N LEU A 67 -19.25 6.12 2.13
CA LEU A 67 -18.40 5.12 1.47
C LEU A 67 -18.42 3.75 2.18
N SER A 68 -18.89 3.69 3.42
CA SER A 68 -18.90 2.45 4.22
C SER A 68 -19.87 1.40 3.68
N GLU A 69 -21.04 1.78 3.17
CA GLU A 69 -22.06 0.85 2.68
C GLU A 69 -21.55 -0.02 1.52
N GLY A 70 -20.85 0.56 0.54
CA GLY A 70 -20.29 -0.19 -0.59
C GLY A 70 -19.08 -1.06 -0.24
N LEU A 71 -18.49 -0.89 0.96
CA LEU A 71 -17.33 -1.66 1.43
C LEU A 71 -17.70 -2.82 2.36
N LEU A 72 -18.96 -2.91 2.77
CA LEU A 72 -19.49 -3.95 3.70
C LEU A 72 -19.93 -5.23 2.99
N ASP A 73 -19.85 -5.29 1.67
CA ASP A 73 -20.34 -6.40 0.87
C ASP A 73 -19.35 -7.60 0.88
N ARG A 74 -19.87 -8.75 0.44
CA ARG A 74 -19.11 -9.99 0.20
C ARG A 74 -17.96 -9.81 -0.79
N ASP A 75 -17.95 -8.71 -1.53
CA ASP A 75 -16.87 -8.30 -2.40
C ASP A 75 -15.67 -7.70 -1.67
N ASN A 76 -15.78 -7.34 -0.39
CA ASN A 76 -14.66 -6.89 0.40
C ASN A 76 -13.58 -7.99 0.49
N ILE A 77 -12.35 -7.63 0.17
CA ILE A 77 -11.23 -8.58 0.10
C ILE A 77 -10.89 -9.21 1.47
N ALA A 78 -11.16 -8.51 2.59
CA ALA A 78 -11.00 -9.06 3.94
C ALA A 78 -12.05 -10.15 4.23
N TYR A 79 -13.30 -9.97 3.76
CA TYR A 79 -14.34 -11.01 3.80
C TYR A 79 -13.91 -12.22 2.97
N LYS A 80 -13.45 -11.99 1.73
CA LYS A 80 -12.95 -13.06 0.84
C LYS A 80 -11.78 -13.81 1.46
N ALA A 81 -10.89 -13.14 2.18
CA ALA A 81 -9.77 -13.74 2.89
C ALA A 81 -10.24 -14.72 3.99
N ALA A 82 -11.23 -14.31 4.80
CA ALA A 82 -11.80 -15.18 5.81
C ALA A 82 -12.51 -16.38 5.18
N LYS A 83 -13.30 -16.14 4.13
CA LYS A 83 -14.00 -17.21 3.40
C LYS A 83 -13.00 -18.21 2.81
N LEU A 84 -11.93 -17.73 2.17
CA LEU A 84 -10.88 -18.59 1.58
C LEU A 84 -10.29 -19.55 2.62
N LEU A 85 -9.88 -19.05 3.80
CA LEU A 85 -9.32 -19.91 4.83
C LEU A 85 -10.36 -20.91 5.40
N LYS A 86 -11.59 -20.44 5.62
CA LYS A 86 -12.66 -21.33 6.12
C LYS A 86 -12.95 -22.46 5.14
N ASP A 87 -13.03 -22.16 3.86
CA ASP A 87 -13.30 -23.17 2.81
C ASP A 87 -12.11 -24.15 2.67
N GLU A 88 -10.87 -23.63 2.57
CA GLU A 88 -9.64 -24.43 2.38
C GLU A 88 -9.40 -25.41 3.54
N TYR A 89 -9.64 -24.97 4.79
CA TYR A 89 -9.39 -25.77 5.99
C TYR A 89 -10.65 -26.33 6.66
N SER A 90 -11.79 -26.28 5.96
CA SER A 90 -13.09 -26.84 6.43
C SER A 90 -13.51 -26.34 7.82
N ILE A 91 -13.24 -25.05 8.12
CA ILE A 91 -13.50 -24.44 9.44
C ILE A 91 -14.98 -24.14 9.57
N LYS A 92 -15.63 -24.71 10.61
CA LYS A 92 -17.07 -24.54 10.89
C LYS A 92 -17.40 -23.41 11.86
N LYS A 93 -16.41 -22.90 12.62
CA LYS A 93 -16.60 -21.71 13.45
C LYS A 93 -16.72 -20.46 12.59
N GLY A 94 -17.61 -19.55 13.00
CA GLY A 94 -17.76 -18.26 12.33
C GLY A 94 -16.70 -17.26 12.76
N VAL A 95 -16.69 -16.14 12.06
CA VAL A 95 -15.73 -15.04 12.26
C VAL A 95 -16.43 -13.71 12.18
N TYR A 96 -16.25 -12.85 13.18
CA TYR A 96 -16.57 -11.44 13.10
C TYR A 96 -15.30 -10.66 12.81
N ILE A 97 -15.32 -9.86 11.73
CA ILE A 97 -14.21 -9.02 11.26
C ILE A 97 -14.63 -7.57 11.49
N LYS A 98 -13.88 -6.85 12.32
CA LYS A 98 -14.04 -5.42 12.51
C LYS A 98 -12.83 -4.71 11.92
N ILE A 99 -13.06 -3.74 11.01
CA ILE A 99 -12.03 -2.92 10.37
C ILE A 99 -12.21 -1.47 10.78
N GLU A 100 -11.20 -0.92 11.47
CA GLU A 100 -11.07 0.52 11.68
C GLU A 100 -10.13 1.07 10.59
N LYS A 101 -10.74 1.66 9.54
CA LYS A 101 -10.05 2.05 8.30
C LYS A 101 -9.42 3.43 8.42
N ASN A 102 -8.09 3.50 8.36
CA ASN A 102 -7.30 4.72 8.40
C ASN A 102 -6.43 4.91 7.14
N ILE A 103 -6.17 3.84 6.39
CA ILE A 103 -5.50 3.93 5.08
C ILE A 103 -6.51 4.47 4.07
N PRO A 104 -6.20 5.52 3.31
CA PRO A 104 -7.10 6.09 2.32
C PRO A 104 -7.52 5.07 1.26
N ILE A 105 -8.82 5.03 0.97
CA ILE A 105 -9.38 4.16 -0.06
C ILE A 105 -8.89 4.59 -1.43
N ALA A 106 -8.58 3.62 -2.31
CA ALA A 106 -8.07 3.85 -3.67
C ALA A 106 -6.84 4.80 -3.70
N GLY A 107 -5.97 4.72 -2.67
CA GLY A 107 -4.82 5.59 -2.52
C GLY A 107 -3.50 5.08 -3.11
N GLY A 108 -3.45 3.91 -3.75
CA GLY A 108 -2.18 3.34 -4.23
C GLY A 108 -1.29 2.76 -3.12
N MET A 109 -1.83 2.60 -1.89
CA MET A 109 -1.10 2.14 -0.69
C MET A 109 -1.52 0.75 -0.20
N ALA A 110 -2.19 -0.03 -1.04
CA ALA A 110 -2.61 -1.42 -0.80
C ALA A 110 -3.53 -1.63 0.43
N GLY A 111 -4.38 -0.64 0.81
CA GLY A 111 -5.20 -0.72 2.01
C GLY A 111 -6.08 -1.97 2.09
N GLY A 112 -6.78 -2.36 1.02
CA GLY A 112 -7.57 -3.61 1.01
C GLY A 112 -6.70 -4.87 1.10
N SER A 113 -5.57 -4.90 0.38
CA SER A 113 -4.66 -6.06 0.40
C SER A 113 -4.04 -6.29 1.77
N THR A 114 -3.72 -5.20 2.49
CA THR A 114 -3.17 -5.32 3.84
C THR A 114 -4.24 -5.74 4.86
N ASP A 115 -5.52 -5.34 4.67
CA ASP A 115 -6.63 -5.84 5.49
C ASP A 115 -6.79 -7.36 5.30
N ALA A 116 -6.80 -7.83 4.04
CA ALA A 116 -6.86 -9.26 3.73
C ALA A 116 -5.68 -10.03 4.34
N ALA A 117 -4.47 -9.50 4.22
CA ALA A 117 -3.26 -10.10 4.81
C ALA A 117 -3.38 -10.21 6.34
N ALA A 118 -3.90 -9.17 7.01
CA ALA A 118 -4.12 -9.18 8.46
C ALA A 118 -5.19 -10.21 8.86
N VAL A 119 -6.27 -10.35 8.08
CA VAL A 119 -7.29 -11.39 8.30
C VAL A 119 -6.68 -12.78 8.15
N ILE A 120 -5.93 -13.06 7.08
CA ILE A 120 -5.24 -14.34 6.87
C ILE A 120 -4.33 -14.67 8.08
N LYS A 121 -3.45 -13.76 8.46
CA LYS A 121 -2.52 -13.95 9.59
C LYS A 121 -3.25 -14.11 10.93
N GLY A 122 -4.30 -13.34 11.13
CA GLY A 122 -5.10 -13.39 12.36
C GLY A 122 -5.85 -14.70 12.50
N LEU A 123 -6.49 -15.20 11.43
CA LEU A 123 -7.21 -16.47 11.43
C LEU A 123 -6.28 -17.66 11.52
N ASN A 124 -5.10 -17.60 10.88
CA ASN A 124 -4.06 -18.63 11.07
C ASN A 124 -3.72 -18.82 12.57
N LYS A 125 -3.64 -17.70 13.32
CA LYS A 125 -3.39 -17.74 14.77
C LYS A 125 -4.62 -18.19 15.57
N LEU A 126 -5.81 -17.63 15.30
CA LEU A 126 -7.04 -17.92 16.04
C LEU A 126 -7.48 -19.38 15.91
N PHE A 127 -7.29 -19.97 14.72
CA PHE A 127 -7.64 -21.37 14.47
C PHE A 127 -6.47 -22.35 14.68
N ASP A 128 -5.31 -21.83 15.13
CA ASP A 128 -4.08 -22.64 15.36
C ASP A 128 -3.70 -23.50 14.15
N LEU A 129 -3.83 -22.93 12.93
CA LEU A 129 -3.55 -23.68 11.69
C LEU A 129 -2.06 -23.94 11.48
N LYS A 130 -1.18 -23.16 12.12
CA LYS A 130 0.29 -23.32 12.04
C LYS A 130 0.86 -23.25 10.63
N LEU A 131 0.18 -22.51 9.74
CA LEU A 131 0.65 -22.31 8.38
C LEU A 131 1.87 -21.39 8.38
N ASP A 132 2.85 -21.72 7.56
CA ASP A 132 4.01 -20.86 7.34
C ASP A 132 3.71 -19.66 6.42
N ASP A 133 4.61 -18.68 6.40
CA ASP A 133 4.42 -17.47 5.61
C ASP A 133 4.32 -17.76 4.10
N ASN A 134 5.02 -18.77 3.58
CA ASN A 134 4.94 -19.15 2.17
C ASN A 134 3.55 -19.66 1.80
N THR A 135 2.96 -20.49 2.65
CA THR A 135 1.57 -20.96 2.47
C THR A 135 0.58 -19.81 2.54
N LEU A 136 0.75 -18.90 3.53
CA LEU A 136 -0.11 -17.73 3.64
C LEU A 136 0.01 -16.81 2.43
N MET A 137 1.23 -16.57 1.92
CA MET A 137 1.46 -15.76 0.71
C MET A 137 0.83 -16.39 -0.53
N ARG A 138 0.94 -17.72 -0.70
CA ARG A 138 0.29 -18.44 -1.80
C ARG A 138 -1.24 -18.30 -1.76
N LEU A 139 -1.84 -18.45 -0.59
CA LEU A 139 -3.29 -18.22 -0.39
C LEU A 139 -3.65 -16.77 -0.68
N GLY A 140 -2.85 -15.83 -0.18
CA GLY A 140 -3.06 -14.39 -0.37
C GLY A 140 -2.99 -13.96 -1.84
N LEU A 141 -2.15 -14.60 -2.66
CA LEU A 141 -2.02 -14.29 -4.09
C LEU A 141 -3.34 -14.47 -4.84
N SER A 142 -4.16 -15.47 -4.47
CA SER A 142 -5.47 -15.67 -5.10
C SER A 142 -6.46 -14.54 -4.85
N LEU A 143 -6.21 -13.69 -3.85
CA LEU A 143 -7.03 -12.55 -3.49
C LEU A 143 -6.55 -11.25 -4.15
N GLY A 144 -5.24 -11.14 -4.40
CA GLY A 144 -4.64 -9.97 -5.04
C GLY A 144 -3.12 -9.97 -5.01
N ALA A 145 -2.51 -9.35 -6.02
CA ALA A 145 -1.07 -9.36 -6.22
C ALA A 145 -0.25 -8.72 -5.08
N ASP A 146 -0.80 -7.71 -4.40
CA ASP A 146 -0.14 -7.04 -3.26
C ASP A 146 -0.29 -7.82 -1.93
N VAL A 147 -1.20 -8.81 -1.83
CA VAL A 147 -1.46 -9.53 -0.56
C VAL A 147 -0.24 -10.30 -0.06
N PRO A 148 0.52 -11.02 -0.92
CA PRO A 148 1.75 -11.69 -0.50
C PRO A 148 2.74 -10.73 0.16
N TYR A 149 2.96 -9.55 -0.43
CA TYR A 149 3.83 -8.54 0.16
C TYR A 149 3.31 -8.05 1.52
N CYS A 150 1.99 -7.80 1.65
CA CYS A 150 1.38 -7.37 2.91
C CYS A 150 1.49 -8.45 4.01
N ILE A 151 1.56 -9.73 3.63
CA ILE A 151 1.86 -10.83 4.57
C ILE A 151 3.32 -10.79 4.99
N LEU A 152 4.26 -10.62 4.05
CA LEU A 152 5.69 -10.54 4.30
C LEU A 152 6.05 -9.34 5.19
N GLY A 153 5.59 -8.13 4.82
CA GLY A 153 5.71 -6.91 5.61
C GLY A 153 7.13 -6.41 5.86
N LYS A 154 8.07 -6.68 4.96
CA LYS A 154 9.48 -6.26 5.03
C LYS A 154 9.85 -5.40 3.82
N THR A 155 11.02 -4.72 3.85
CA THR A 155 11.59 -4.14 2.64
C THR A 155 11.85 -5.25 1.65
N ALA A 156 11.28 -5.19 0.45
CA ALA A 156 11.41 -6.26 -0.53
C ALA A 156 11.46 -5.75 -1.97
N LEU A 157 12.27 -6.43 -2.79
CA LEU A 157 12.15 -6.42 -4.23
C LEU A 157 10.96 -7.31 -4.61
N ALA A 158 10.04 -6.78 -5.40
CA ALA A 158 8.90 -7.51 -5.94
C ALA A 158 9.00 -7.55 -7.47
N GLU A 159 8.90 -8.75 -8.03
CA GLU A 159 8.96 -9.05 -9.46
C GLU A 159 7.75 -9.88 -9.89
N GLY A 160 7.67 -10.24 -11.18
CA GLY A 160 6.47 -10.87 -11.74
C GLY A 160 5.32 -9.87 -11.82
N ILE A 161 4.13 -10.24 -11.35
CA ILE A 161 3.00 -9.31 -11.16
C ILE A 161 3.04 -8.60 -9.79
N GLY A 162 4.14 -8.78 -9.03
CA GLY A 162 4.36 -8.29 -7.68
C GLY A 162 4.44 -9.38 -6.62
N GLU A 163 4.32 -10.66 -7.01
CA GLU A 163 4.24 -11.83 -6.14
C GLU A 163 5.59 -12.47 -5.83
N LYS A 164 6.61 -12.26 -6.67
CA LYS A 164 7.95 -12.81 -6.47
C LYS A 164 8.75 -11.89 -5.57
N LEU A 165 8.83 -12.22 -4.30
CA LEU A 165 9.38 -11.35 -3.27
C LEU A 165 10.78 -11.80 -2.84
N SER A 166 11.74 -10.90 -2.93
CA SER A 166 13.09 -11.05 -2.38
C SER A 166 13.27 -10.03 -1.26
N ILE A 167 13.53 -10.52 -0.04
CA ILE A 167 13.75 -9.66 1.12
C ILE A 167 15.05 -8.88 0.93
N LEU A 168 15.01 -7.59 1.15
CA LEU A 168 16.16 -6.70 1.16
C LEU A 168 16.57 -6.34 2.59
N GLU A 169 17.74 -5.70 2.73
CA GLU A 169 18.12 -5.08 3.99
C GLU A 169 17.08 -4.06 4.45
N PRO A 170 16.85 -3.96 5.77
CA PRO A 170 15.88 -2.99 6.28
C PRO A 170 16.33 -1.55 5.95
N LEU A 171 15.38 -0.75 5.48
CA LEU A 171 15.58 0.68 5.32
C LEU A 171 15.81 1.37 6.67
N PRO A 172 16.64 2.44 6.70
CA PRO A 172 16.63 3.33 7.85
C PRO A 172 15.25 3.96 8.03
N SER A 173 14.95 4.42 9.23
CA SER A 173 13.70 5.16 9.49
C SER A 173 13.70 6.47 8.72
N LEU A 174 12.91 6.56 7.65
CA LEU A 174 12.75 7.76 6.83
C LEU A 174 11.56 8.58 7.32
N ASN A 175 11.71 9.90 7.39
CA ASN A 175 10.63 10.81 7.72
C ASN A 175 9.80 11.08 6.46
N LEU A 176 8.49 10.80 6.52
CA LEU A 176 7.61 10.83 5.38
C LEU A 176 6.40 11.76 5.62
N LEU A 177 6.03 12.49 4.58
CA LEU A 177 4.70 13.09 4.45
C LEU A 177 3.96 12.35 3.33
N VAL A 178 2.77 11.85 3.61
CA VAL A 178 1.89 11.26 2.59
C VAL A 178 0.68 12.15 2.41
N VAL A 179 0.38 12.51 1.15
CA VAL A 179 -0.78 13.32 0.78
C VAL A 179 -1.59 12.59 -0.28
N LYS A 180 -2.90 12.44 -0.04
CA LYS A 180 -3.86 11.97 -1.04
C LYS A 180 -4.79 13.12 -1.42
N PRO A 181 -4.85 13.52 -2.71
CA PRO A 181 -5.84 14.47 -3.20
C PRO A 181 -7.26 13.85 -3.22
N ASP A 182 -8.28 14.69 -3.40
CA ASP A 182 -9.67 14.24 -3.52
C ASP A 182 -9.99 13.76 -4.93
N ILE A 183 -9.23 12.78 -5.40
CA ILE A 183 -9.47 12.06 -6.66
C ILE A 183 -9.28 10.56 -6.45
N ASN A 184 -9.84 9.76 -7.36
CA ASN A 184 -9.62 8.33 -7.44
C ASN A 184 -9.00 7.98 -8.79
N VAL A 185 -8.00 7.11 -8.77
CA VAL A 185 -7.30 6.63 -9.96
C VAL A 185 -7.55 5.14 -10.12
N SER A 186 -7.99 4.74 -11.30
CA SER A 186 -8.20 3.33 -11.64
C SER A 186 -6.85 2.69 -12.00
N THR A 187 -6.37 1.79 -11.18
CA THR A 187 -5.14 1.01 -11.45
C THR A 187 -5.21 0.29 -12.80
N LYS A 188 -6.38 -0.29 -13.13
CA LYS A 188 -6.60 -0.96 -14.42
C LYS A 188 -6.41 0.00 -15.58
N LEU A 189 -6.97 1.22 -15.49
CA LEU A 189 -6.84 2.22 -16.53
C LEU A 189 -5.39 2.68 -16.71
N VAL A 190 -4.66 2.88 -15.61
CA VAL A 190 -3.23 3.25 -15.67
C VAL A 190 -2.43 2.21 -16.44
N TYR A 191 -2.56 0.91 -16.10
CA TYR A 191 -1.87 -0.17 -16.81
C TYR A 191 -2.25 -0.25 -18.29
N GLN A 192 -3.53 -0.04 -18.63
CA GLN A 192 -4.01 -0.10 -20.00
C GLN A 192 -3.53 1.07 -20.85
N SER A 193 -3.27 2.22 -20.23
CA SER A 193 -2.91 3.47 -20.93
C SER A 193 -1.40 3.74 -20.94
N LEU A 194 -0.63 2.94 -20.18
CA LEU A 194 0.82 3.09 -20.12
C LEU A 194 1.46 2.67 -21.44
N LYS A 195 2.20 3.60 -22.06
CA LYS A 195 2.90 3.38 -23.33
C LYS A 195 4.35 2.99 -23.06
N LEU A 196 4.60 1.68 -22.91
CA LEU A 196 5.92 1.16 -22.52
C LEU A 196 7.02 1.49 -23.51
N ASP A 197 6.68 1.55 -24.81
CA ASP A 197 7.63 1.86 -25.90
C ASP A 197 8.03 3.34 -25.96
N GLU A 198 7.26 4.24 -25.32
CA GLU A 198 7.57 5.66 -25.22
C GLU A 198 8.40 6.01 -23.97
N LEU A 199 8.58 5.05 -23.03
CA LEU A 199 9.33 5.26 -21.78
C LEU A 199 10.82 5.42 -22.07
N LYS A 200 11.38 6.52 -21.58
CA LYS A 200 12.81 6.78 -21.65
C LYS A 200 13.54 6.17 -20.45
N LYS A 201 14.86 6.12 -20.52
CA LYS A 201 15.70 5.63 -19.42
C LYS A 201 15.52 6.45 -18.14
N GLU A 202 15.36 7.76 -18.27
CA GLU A 202 15.15 8.69 -17.15
C GLU A 202 13.80 8.53 -16.45
N ASP A 203 12.81 7.92 -17.12
CA ASP A 203 11.50 7.64 -16.52
C ASP A 203 11.52 6.39 -15.62
N ARG A 204 12.55 5.55 -15.78
CA ARG A 204 12.66 4.26 -15.09
C ARG A 204 13.52 4.37 -13.83
N PRO A 205 13.14 3.68 -12.74
CA PRO A 205 14.01 3.58 -11.55
C PRO A 205 15.26 2.74 -11.85
N ASN A 206 16.37 3.12 -11.25
CA ASN A 206 17.54 2.25 -11.23
C ASN A 206 17.48 1.32 -10.00
N ILE A 207 16.78 0.20 -10.16
CA ILE A 207 16.50 -0.73 -9.07
C ILE A 207 17.78 -1.28 -8.44
N GLU A 208 18.79 -1.60 -9.24
CA GLU A 208 20.07 -2.14 -8.77
C GLU A 208 20.79 -1.12 -7.88
N GLU A 209 20.83 0.15 -8.32
CA GLU A 209 21.45 1.22 -7.52
C GLU A 209 20.64 1.53 -6.26
N ILE A 210 19.29 1.46 -6.31
CA ILE A 210 18.47 1.62 -5.11
C ILE A 210 18.80 0.50 -4.10
N ILE A 211 18.93 -0.75 -4.53
CA ILE A 211 19.28 -1.89 -3.66
C ILE A 211 20.68 -1.67 -3.05
N SER A 212 21.66 -1.27 -3.88
CA SER A 212 23.02 -0.93 -3.42
C SER A 212 22.99 0.20 -2.37
N ALA A 213 22.21 1.25 -2.61
CA ALA A 213 22.06 2.38 -1.71
C ALA A 213 21.34 2.00 -0.40
N ILE A 214 20.36 1.09 -0.45
CA ILE A 214 19.71 0.55 0.75
C ILE A 214 20.75 -0.18 1.62
N HIS A 215 21.56 -1.05 1.02
CA HIS A 215 22.62 -1.76 1.74
C HIS A 215 23.62 -0.80 2.40
N LYS A 216 23.97 0.28 1.72
CA LYS A 216 24.86 1.34 2.23
C LYS A 216 24.18 2.33 3.17
N LYS A 217 22.86 2.26 3.33
CA LYS A 217 22.01 3.21 4.06
C LYS A 217 22.14 4.66 3.55
N ASP A 218 22.44 4.82 2.25
CA ASP A 218 22.61 6.12 1.59
C ASP A 218 21.27 6.64 1.08
N ILE A 219 20.60 7.45 1.91
CA ILE A 219 19.26 8.02 1.60
C ILE A 219 19.33 8.91 0.36
N LYS A 220 20.40 9.67 0.15
CA LYS A 220 20.54 10.57 -1.00
C LYS A 220 20.59 9.78 -2.31
N SER A 221 21.40 8.72 -2.34
CA SER A 221 21.46 7.82 -3.50
C SER A 221 20.14 7.09 -3.73
N ILE A 222 19.42 6.66 -2.68
CA ILE A 222 18.06 6.12 -2.82
C ILE A 222 17.18 7.14 -3.53
N CYS A 223 17.07 8.37 -3.00
CA CYS A 223 16.22 9.42 -3.55
C CYS A 223 16.57 9.80 -5.00
N ALA A 224 17.84 9.75 -5.38
CA ALA A 224 18.28 10.08 -6.73
C ALA A 224 17.84 9.06 -7.78
N ASN A 225 17.70 7.77 -7.41
CA ASN A 225 17.47 6.65 -8.31
C ASN A 225 16.02 6.14 -8.35
N VAL A 226 15.16 6.57 -7.42
CA VAL A 226 13.75 6.17 -7.42
C VAL A 226 12.94 6.92 -8.48
N ARG A 227 12.10 6.19 -9.19
CA ARG A 227 11.11 6.67 -10.17
C ARG A 227 9.90 5.77 -10.10
N ASN A 228 8.78 6.25 -10.65
CA ASN A 228 7.58 5.46 -10.84
C ASN A 228 7.09 5.67 -12.27
N VAL A 229 7.26 4.68 -13.12
CA VAL A 229 6.89 4.80 -14.54
C VAL A 229 5.41 5.10 -14.76
N MET A 230 4.54 4.77 -13.81
CA MET A 230 3.11 5.08 -13.90
C MET A 230 2.83 6.58 -13.86
N GLU A 231 3.75 7.40 -13.30
CA GLU A 231 3.63 8.86 -13.29
C GLU A 231 3.60 9.43 -14.70
N THR A 232 4.24 8.79 -15.68
CA THR A 232 4.27 9.26 -17.08
C THR A 232 2.88 9.36 -17.72
N TYR A 233 1.93 8.55 -17.26
CA TYR A 233 0.52 8.63 -17.60
C TYR A 233 -0.30 9.39 -16.56
N THR A 234 -0.18 9.00 -15.28
CA THR A 234 -1.10 9.46 -14.25
C THR A 234 -1.00 10.96 -13.98
N ILE A 235 0.19 11.55 -14.06
CA ILE A 235 0.37 13.00 -13.89
C ILE A 235 -0.26 13.80 -15.05
N LYS A 236 -0.19 13.29 -16.29
CA LYS A 236 -0.82 13.94 -17.44
C LYS A 236 -2.33 13.98 -17.31
N GLU A 237 -2.91 12.87 -16.83
CA GLU A 237 -4.36 12.75 -16.66
C GLU A 237 -4.84 13.50 -15.39
N TYR A 238 -4.03 13.51 -14.35
CA TYR A 238 -4.35 14.13 -13.05
C TYR A 238 -3.25 15.10 -12.60
N PRO A 239 -3.19 16.34 -13.16
CA PRO A 239 -2.12 17.30 -12.89
C PRO A 239 -1.99 17.74 -11.42
N ILE A 240 -3.00 17.48 -10.58
CA ILE A 240 -2.95 17.73 -9.14
C ILE A 240 -1.83 16.95 -8.47
N ILE A 241 -1.48 15.75 -8.99
CA ILE A 241 -0.40 14.91 -8.47
C ILE A 241 0.93 15.65 -8.58
N GLU A 242 1.21 16.25 -9.75
CA GLU A 242 2.44 17.03 -9.95
C GLU A 242 2.50 18.26 -9.03
N LYS A 243 1.38 18.98 -8.88
CA LYS A 243 1.31 20.12 -7.95
C LYS A 243 1.65 19.73 -6.51
N ILE A 244 1.22 18.54 -6.06
CA ILE A 244 1.56 18.04 -4.72
C ILE A 244 3.06 17.72 -4.65
N LYS A 245 3.62 17.08 -5.69
CA LYS A 245 5.05 16.74 -5.76
C LYS A 245 5.90 18.01 -5.70
N GLU A 246 5.61 18.98 -6.55
CA GLU A 246 6.30 20.29 -6.57
C GLU A 246 6.21 21.02 -5.23
N ALA A 247 5.02 21.01 -4.60
CA ALA A 247 4.82 21.61 -3.30
C ALA A 247 5.72 20.97 -2.23
N MET A 248 5.83 19.63 -2.20
CA MET A 248 6.71 18.93 -1.26
C MET A 248 8.20 19.25 -1.51
N ILE A 249 8.63 19.27 -2.77
CA ILE A 249 10.02 19.65 -3.13
C ILE A 249 10.32 21.08 -2.70
N LYS A 250 9.40 22.04 -2.94
CA LYS A 250 9.53 23.43 -2.48
C LYS A 250 9.67 23.54 -0.97
N GLU A 251 9.08 22.61 -0.23
CA GLU A 251 9.16 22.49 1.23
C GLU A 251 10.30 21.57 1.69
N LYS A 252 11.35 21.41 0.88
CA LYS A 252 12.59 20.70 1.17
C LYS A 252 12.48 19.17 1.26
N ALA A 253 11.48 18.55 0.63
CA ALA A 253 11.53 17.11 0.45
C ALA A 253 12.76 16.74 -0.40
N LEU A 254 13.52 15.72 0.02
CA LEU A 254 14.61 15.14 -0.75
C LEU A 254 14.10 14.44 -2.01
N LEU A 255 12.88 13.93 -1.92
CA LEU A 255 12.15 13.24 -2.97
C LEU A 255 10.66 13.47 -2.76
N SER A 256 9.91 13.55 -3.88
CA SER A 256 8.47 13.44 -3.89
C SER A 256 8.05 12.49 -5.01
N LEU A 257 7.26 11.45 -4.69
CA LEU A 257 6.90 10.38 -5.62
C LEU A 257 5.48 9.88 -5.38
N MET A 258 4.80 9.49 -6.47
CA MET A 258 3.50 8.83 -6.40
C MET A 258 3.65 7.36 -5.97
N SER A 259 2.78 6.88 -5.09
CA SER A 259 2.75 5.49 -4.64
C SER A 259 1.86 4.62 -5.54
N GLY A 260 2.42 3.55 -6.09
CA GLY A 260 1.69 2.64 -6.98
C GLY A 260 1.13 3.36 -8.20
N SER A 261 -0.13 3.08 -8.54
CA SER A 261 -0.87 3.79 -9.61
C SER A 261 -1.41 5.16 -9.16
N GLY A 262 -1.17 5.56 -7.92
CA GLY A 262 -1.66 6.81 -7.35
C GLY A 262 -3.05 6.67 -6.71
N PRO A 263 -3.68 7.81 -6.32
CA PRO A 263 -3.17 9.17 -6.45
C PRO A 263 -2.30 9.64 -5.27
N SER A 264 -2.04 8.81 -4.24
CA SER A 264 -1.23 9.25 -3.10
C SER A 264 0.20 9.56 -3.51
N VAL A 265 0.69 10.68 -3.01
CA VAL A 265 2.07 11.13 -3.16
C VAL A 265 2.74 11.10 -1.79
N PHE A 266 3.97 10.61 -1.73
CA PHE A 266 4.78 10.69 -0.52
C PHE A 266 6.04 11.52 -0.78
N GLY A 267 6.43 12.29 0.24
CA GLY A 267 7.70 13.02 0.27
C GLY A 267 8.61 12.43 1.34
N ILE A 268 9.91 12.30 1.03
CA ILE A 268 10.96 11.93 1.97
C ILE A 268 11.67 13.20 2.43
N PHE A 269 11.84 13.38 3.73
CA PHE A 269 12.48 14.56 4.32
C PHE A 269 13.66 14.18 5.20
N GLU A 270 14.66 15.06 5.24
CA GLU A 270 15.84 14.85 6.08
C GLU A 270 15.51 14.93 7.57
N THR A 271 14.66 15.90 7.96
CA THR A 271 14.33 16.14 9.37
C THR A 271 12.83 16.02 9.65
N GLU A 272 12.48 15.67 10.89
CA GLU A 272 11.09 15.71 11.36
C GLU A 272 10.49 17.12 11.32
N ASN A 273 11.32 18.15 11.56
CA ASN A 273 10.88 19.53 11.53
C ASN A 273 10.43 19.95 10.12
N ASP A 274 11.15 19.57 9.08
CA ASP A 274 10.77 19.88 7.69
C ASP A 274 9.45 19.20 7.31
N VAL A 275 9.23 17.94 7.74
CA VAL A 275 7.93 17.25 7.58
C VAL A 275 6.81 18.02 8.26
N GLN A 276 7.03 18.48 9.50
CA GLN A 276 6.02 19.22 10.25
C GLN A 276 5.67 20.56 9.62
N ILE A 277 6.67 21.27 9.08
CA ILE A 277 6.45 22.53 8.35
C ILE A 277 5.62 22.28 7.09
N CYS A 278 6.01 21.29 6.28
CA CYS A 278 5.29 20.91 5.08
C CYS A 278 3.85 20.46 5.39
N TYR A 279 3.66 19.60 6.41
CA TYR A 279 2.35 19.16 6.88
C TYR A 279 1.43 20.34 7.22
N LYS A 280 1.92 21.33 7.97
CA LYS A 280 1.12 22.51 8.34
C LYS A 280 0.63 23.29 7.11
N LYS A 281 1.48 23.39 6.07
CA LYS A 281 1.12 24.07 4.82
C LYS A 281 0.05 23.32 4.02
N PHE A 282 0.08 22.00 4.03
CA PHE A 282 -0.99 21.17 3.44
C PHE A 282 -2.25 21.13 4.30
N LYS A 283 -2.13 21.11 5.63
CA LYS A 283 -3.30 20.98 6.52
C LYS A 283 -4.14 22.26 6.61
N LYS A 284 -3.49 23.42 6.73
CA LYS A 284 -4.16 24.71 6.98
C LYS A 284 -3.55 25.90 6.22
N GLY A 285 -2.53 25.67 5.39
CA GLY A 285 -1.79 26.69 4.67
C GLY A 285 -2.13 26.77 3.18
N ILE A 286 -1.15 27.23 2.41
CA ILE A 286 -1.27 27.55 0.98
C ILE A 286 -1.55 26.32 0.07
N TYR A 287 -1.35 25.09 0.57
CA TYR A 287 -1.57 23.85 -0.16
C TYR A 287 -2.80 23.06 0.31
N LYS A 288 -3.67 23.63 1.16
CA LYS A 288 -4.81 22.94 1.76
C LYS A 288 -5.77 22.32 0.72
N ASP A 289 -5.94 23.01 -0.40
CA ASP A 289 -6.87 22.57 -1.47
C ASP A 289 -6.30 21.43 -2.35
N LEU A 290 -5.02 21.08 -2.16
CA LEU A 290 -4.39 19.95 -2.86
C LEU A 290 -4.57 18.60 -2.12
N ALA A 291 -5.07 18.60 -0.89
CA ALA A 291 -5.03 17.45 -0.02
C ALA A 291 -6.39 17.15 0.62
N LYS A 292 -6.85 15.90 0.47
CA LYS A 292 -7.97 15.36 1.24
C LYS A 292 -7.48 14.67 2.52
N HIS A 293 -6.48 13.79 2.38
CA HIS A 293 -5.86 13.10 3.51
C HIS A 293 -4.37 13.41 3.56
N ILE A 294 -3.86 13.59 4.78
CA ILE A 294 -2.47 13.95 5.02
C ILE A 294 -1.97 13.18 6.24
N TYR A 295 -0.81 12.52 6.10
CA TYR A 295 -0.19 11.75 7.17
C TYR A 295 1.28 12.09 7.31
N ILE A 296 1.72 12.36 8.54
CA ILE A 296 3.12 12.28 8.92
C ILE A 296 3.36 10.84 9.33
N THR A 297 4.38 10.20 8.76
CA THR A 297 4.69 8.80 9.02
C THR A 297 6.18 8.52 8.87
N LYS A 298 6.57 7.27 9.12
CA LYS A 298 7.94 6.76 8.92
C LYS A 298 7.88 5.40 8.20
N THR A 299 8.99 5.03 7.57
CA THR A 299 9.21 3.64 7.12
C THR A 299 9.24 2.73 8.33
N LYS A 300 8.76 1.51 8.16
CA LYS A 300 8.61 0.53 9.24
C LYS A 300 9.48 -0.71 8.98
#